data_13c0895725fc9bd753cd1aa09a2cfa20
#
_entry.id   13c0895725fc9bd753cd1aa09a2cfa20
#
_cell.length_a   1.000
_cell.length_b   1.000
_cell.length_c   1.000
_cell.angle_alpha   90.00
_cell.angle_beta   90.00
_cell.angle_gamma   90.00
#
_symmetry.space_group_name_H-M   'P 1'
#
loop_
_entity.id
_entity.type
_entity.pdbx_description
1 polymer ?
#
loop_
_entity_poly.entity_id
_entity_poly.type
_entity_poly.pdbx_seq_one_letter_code
_entity_poly.pdbx_strand_id
1 'polypeptide(L)'
;MSETEDWKNNLQQGVGLDSDYYRSAVNVGKNVEGAGADVNFTGHSLGGGMASAASRASGQPATTFNSSGLNDGTVAKYGGTVHVPSTENIQAYRIDGDVLTGAQEQNVGGTLGAMAGGGVVAGPVGAVVGGLGKVGLSAGMPDAVGVPHTLPGTGSPVSRHGIDQSVRALESSSTNSMNQLNSAAPKN
;
A
#
# COMPACT_ATOMS: atom_id res chain seq x y z
N MET A 1 -1.99 6.52 25.00
CA MET A 1 -2.23 5.57 23.89
C MET A 1 -0.94 5.56 23.07
N SER A 2 -0.36 4.42 22.80
CA SER A 2 0.91 4.36 22.06
C SER A 2 0.61 4.44 20.56
N GLU A 3 1.46 5.10 19.78
CA GLU A 3 1.36 5.20 18.32
C GLU A 3 1.16 3.82 17.66
N THR A 4 1.64 2.76 18.31
CA THR A 4 1.49 1.37 17.86
C THR A 4 0.05 0.83 17.94
N GLU A 5 -0.82 1.39 18.76
CA GLU A 5 -2.22 0.96 18.88
C GLU A 5 -3.12 1.69 17.88
N ASP A 6 -2.79 2.95 17.57
CA ASP A 6 -3.57 3.76 16.64
C ASP A 6 -3.43 3.25 15.19
N TRP A 7 -2.22 2.86 14.77
CA TRP A 7 -2.05 2.31 13.43
C TRP A 7 -2.70 0.93 13.25
N LYS A 8 -2.77 0.10 14.33
CA LYS A 8 -3.47 -1.19 14.30
C LYS A 8 -4.97 -1.02 14.06
N ASN A 9 -5.59 -0.07 14.74
CA ASN A 9 -7.01 0.22 14.58
C ASN A 9 -7.30 0.77 13.17
N ASN A 10 -6.42 1.62 12.65
CA ASN A 10 -6.55 2.20 11.32
C ASN A 10 -6.37 1.15 10.21
N LEU A 11 -5.41 0.23 10.37
CA LEU A 11 -5.21 -0.85 9.40
C LEU A 11 -6.38 -1.84 9.40
N GLN A 12 -6.94 -2.17 10.57
CA GLN A 12 -8.11 -3.05 10.69
C GLN A 12 -9.37 -2.47 10.02
N GLN A 13 -9.52 -1.14 10.03
CA GLN A 13 -10.64 -0.45 9.38
C GLN A 13 -10.43 -0.26 7.88
N GLY A 14 -9.19 -0.24 7.41
CA GLY A 14 -8.84 0.10 6.02
C GLY A 14 -8.69 -1.07 5.06
N VAL A 15 -8.58 -2.29 5.58
CA VAL A 15 -8.30 -3.47 4.77
C VAL A 15 -9.56 -3.96 4.05
N GLY A 16 -9.78 -3.47 2.83
CA GLY A 16 -10.78 -4.01 1.91
C GLY A 16 -12.25 -3.70 2.27
N LEU A 17 -12.50 -2.91 3.31
CA LEU A 17 -13.85 -2.56 3.72
C LEU A 17 -14.31 -1.25 3.10
N ASP A 18 -15.60 -1.18 2.80
CA ASP A 18 -16.36 0.02 2.53
C ASP A 18 -16.08 1.08 3.59
N SER A 19 -15.20 1.99 3.31
CA SER A 19 -14.81 2.98 4.29
C SER A 19 -15.07 4.39 3.76
N ASP A 20 -15.45 5.28 4.65
CA ASP A 20 -15.55 6.71 4.36
C ASP A 20 -14.23 7.29 3.84
N TYR A 21 -13.09 6.62 4.11
CA TYR A 21 -11.78 6.98 3.60
C TYR A 21 -11.71 6.87 2.08
N TYR A 22 -12.12 5.73 1.50
CA TYR A 22 -12.13 5.55 0.05
C TYR A 22 -13.15 6.45 -0.65
N ARG A 23 -14.31 6.68 -0.02
CA ARG A 23 -15.29 7.67 -0.51
C ARG A 23 -14.67 9.06 -0.57
N SER A 24 -13.99 9.47 0.49
CA SER A 24 -13.30 10.76 0.55
C SER A 24 -12.20 10.86 -0.50
N ALA A 25 -11.41 9.80 -0.68
CA ALA A 25 -10.35 9.75 -1.69
C ALA A 25 -10.90 9.90 -3.13
N VAL A 26 -11.97 9.18 -3.46
CA VAL A 26 -12.64 9.31 -4.76
C VAL A 26 -13.19 10.74 -4.97
N ASN A 27 -13.77 11.36 -3.93
CA ASN A 27 -14.22 12.74 -4.00
C ASN A 27 -13.07 13.73 -4.22
N VAL A 28 -11.91 13.50 -3.58
CA VAL A 28 -10.69 14.30 -3.84
C VAL A 28 -10.27 14.15 -5.31
N GLY A 29 -10.23 12.93 -5.85
CA GLY A 29 -9.93 12.70 -7.25
C GLY A 29 -10.88 13.46 -8.20
N LYS A 30 -12.18 13.37 -7.97
CA LYS A 30 -13.20 14.09 -8.74
C LYS A 30 -13.02 15.62 -8.69
N ASN A 31 -12.68 16.15 -7.52
CA ASN A 31 -12.44 17.59 -7.37
C ASN A 31 -11.18 18.03 -8.11
N VAL A 32 -10.11 17.23 -8.07
CA VAL A 32 -8.87 17.46 -8.83
C VAL A 32 -9.14 17.44 -10.33
N GLU A 33 -9.90 16.45 -10.81
CA GLU A 33 -10.35 16.38 -12.21
C GLU A 33 -11.15 17.61 -12.60
N GLY A 34 -12.19 17.95 -11.84
CA GLY A 34 -13.05 19.09 -12.10
C GLY A 34 -12.32 20.43 -12.08
N ALA A 35 -11.24 20.53 -11.32
CA ALA A 35 -10.38 21.71 -11.27
C ALA A 35 -9.33 21.76 -12.40
N GLY A 36 -9.13 20.67 -13.14
CA GLY A 36 -8.06 20.53 -14.13
C GLY A 36 -6.66 20.65 -13.52
N ALA A 37 -6.50 20.24 -12.26
CA ALA A 37 -5.24 20.39 -11.53
C ALA A 37 -4.26 19.28 -11.88
N ASP A 38 -2.99 19.66 -12.10
CA ASP A 38 -1.88 18.74 -12.29
C ASP A 38 -1.23 18.43 -10.94
N VAL A 39 -1.43 17.19 -10.45
CA VAL A 39 -0.98 16.76 -9.13
C VAL A 39 -0.39 15.34 -9.19
N ASN A 40 0.39 14.98 -8.18
CA ASN A 40 0.78 13.60 -7.92
C ASN A 40 0.26 13.21 -6.53
N PHE A 41 -0.58 12.18 -6.48
CA PHE A 41 -1.05 11.65 -5.20
C PHE A 41 0.04 10.79 -4.57
N THR A 42 0.19 10.87 -3.25
CA THR A 42 1.09 10.00 -2.53
C THR A 42 0.47 9.48 -1.24
N GLY A 43 0.85 8.27 -0.85
CA GLY A 43 0.35 7.70 0.38
C GLY A 43 1.06 6.41 0.79
N HIS A 44 0.96 6.10 2.08
CA HIS A 44 1.50 4.90 2.70
C HIS A 44 0.37 4.09 3.32
N SER A 45 0.45 2.77 3.24
CA SER A 45 -0.51 1.85 3.84
C SER A 45 -1.95 2.14 3.37
N LEU A 46 -2.92 2.38 4.25
CA LEU A 46 -4.28 2.80 3.89
C LEU A 46 -4.27 4.06 3.01
N GLY A 47 -3.43 5.05 3.36
CA GLY A 47 -3.26 6.27 2.56
C GLY A 47 -2.75 5.99 1.14
N GLY A 48 -1.99 4.92 0.93
CA GLY A 48 -1.59 4.44 -0.39
C GLY A 48 -2.77 3.94 -1.22
N GLY A 49 -3.66 3.15 -0.63
CA GLY A 49 -4.92 2.74 -1.28
C GLY A 49 -5.81 3.93 -1.62
N MET A 50 -5.91 4.91 -0.72
CA MET A 50 -6.63 6.17 -0.96
C MET A 50 -6.02 6.96 -2.11
N ALA A 51 -4.70 7.10 -2.16
CA ALA A 51 -3.98 7.76 -3.25
C ALA A 51 -4.25 7.07 -4.60
N SER A 52 -4.26 5.74 -4.61
CA SER A 52 -4.62 4.95 -5.79
C SER A 52 -6.06 5.18 -6.24
N ALA A 53 -7.00 5.27 -5.31
CA ALA A 53 -8.41 5.57 -5.62
C ALA A 53 -8.59 6.98 -6.19
N ALA A 54 -7.93 7.99 -5.61
CA ALA A 54 -7.95 9.36 -6.10
C ALA A 54 -7.30 9.48 -7.49
N SER A 55 -6.16 8.79 -7.70
CA SER A 55 -5.49 8.70 -9.00
C SER A 55 -6.42 8.14 -10.07
N ARG A 56 -7.05 7.00 -9.82
CA ARG A 56 -7.98 6.39 -10.77
C ARG A 56 -9.21 7.26 -11.05
N ALA A 57 -9.68 8.01 -10.06
CA ALA A 57 -10.84 8.89 -10.19
C ALA A 57 -10.52 10.21 -10.91
N SER A 58 -9.27 10.64 -10.98
CA SER A 58 -8.84 11.90 -11.59
C SER A 58 -8.04 11.75 -12.89
N GLY A 59 -7.46 10.55 -13.13
CA GLY A 59 -6.48 10.36 -14.19
C GLY A 59 -5.06 10.85 -13.85
N GLN A 60 -4.86 11.45 -12.67
CA GLN A 60 -3.57 11.99 -12.24
C GLN A 60 -2.66 10.89 -11.66
N PRO A 61 -1.33 11.02 -11.75
CA PRO A 61 -0.40 10.01 -11.26
C PRO A 61 -0.43 9.85 -9.74
N ALA A 62 0.06 8.68 -9.28
CA ALA A 62 0.29 8.43 -7.86
C ALA A 62 1.60 7.71 -7.60
N THR A 63 2.15 7.93 -6.39
CA THR A 63 3.28 7.19 -5.84
C THR A 63 2.89 6.65 -4.48
N THR A 64 2.91 5.34 -4.31
CA THR A 64 2.42 4.69 -3.09
C THR A 64 3.48 3.82 -2.44
N PHE A 65 3.40 3.65 -1.12
CA PHE A 65 4.37 2.90 -0.32
C PHE A 65 3.65 1.89 0.57
N ASN A 66 4.02 0.61 0.48
CA ASN A 66 3.39 -0.50 1.22
C ASN A 66 1.86 -0.36 1.25
N SER A 67 1.28 -0.09 0.08
CA SER A 67 -0.10 0.35 -0.08
C SER A 67 -1.10 -0.75 0.25
N SER A 68 -2.21 -0.40 0.89
CA SER A 68 -3.39 -1.25 0.91
C SER A 68 -3.97 -1.39 -0.51
N GLY A 69 -4.66 -2.51 -0.74
CA GLY A 69 -5.28 -2.79 -2.01
C GLY A 69 -6.48 -1.91 -2.33
N LEU A 70 -6.87 -1.94 -3.58
CA LEU A 70 -8.04 -1.23 -4.09
C LEU A 70 -8.88 -2.18 -4.97
N ASN A 71 -10.15 -2.38 -4.60
CA ASN A 71 -11.08 -3.12 -5.45
C ASN A 71 -11.42 -2.34 -6.72
N ASP A 72 -11.52 -3.02 -7.85
CA ASP A 72 -11.79 -2.40 -9.16
C ASP A 72 -13.09 -1.58 -9.17
N GLY A 73 -14.10 -2.01 -8.45
CA GLY A 73 -15.39 -1.31 -8.37
C GLY A 73 -15.42 -0.10 -7.44
N THR A 74 -14.38 0.17 -6.66
CA THR A 74 -14.41 1.19 -5.60
C THR A 74 -14.69 2.59 -6.13
N VAL A 75 -14.03 2.99 -7.22
CA VAL A 75 -14.21 4.33 -7.82
C VAL A 75 -15.65 4.51 -8.30
N ALA A 76 -16.18 3.56 -9.05
CA ALA A 76 -17.55 3.61 -9.56
C ALA A 76 -18.58 3.58 -8.42
N LYS A 77 -18.35 2.77 -7.38
CA LYS A 77 -19.21 2.69 -6.21
C LYS A 77 -19.41 4.02 -5.51
N TYR A 78 -18.39 4.86 -5.47
CA TYR A 78 -18.46 6.20 -4.87
C TYR A 78 -18.73 7.31 -5.89
N GLY A 79 -19.26 6.95 -7.06
CA GLY A 79 -19.71 7.88 -8.08
C GLY A 79 -18.59 8.60 -8.83
N GLY A 80 -17.41 7.99 -8.87
CA GLY A 80 -16.31 8.42 -9.73
C GLY A 80 -16.33 7.68 -11.07
N THR A 81 -15.71 8.27 -12.09
CA THR A 81 -15.38 7.62 -13.35
C THR A 81 -13.96 7.10 -13.27
N VAL A 82 -13.70 5.89 -13.76
CA VAL A 82 -12.34 5.36 -13.84
C VAL A 82 -11.67 5.93 -15.09
N HIS A 83 -10.82 6.94 -14.93
CA HIS A 83 -10.11 7.62 -16.02
C HIS A 83 -8.89 6.84 -16.50
N VAL A 84 -8.27 6.06 -15.61
CA VAL A 84 -7.11 5.25 -15.92
C VAL A 84 -7.42 3.80 -15.63
N PRO A 85 -7.86 3.04 -16.63
CA PRO A 85 -8.05 1.60 -16.49
C PRO A 85 -6.71 0.86 -16.30
N SER A 86 -5.60 1.42 -16.83
CA SER A 86 -4.26 0.88 -16.60
C SER A 86 -3.69 1.38 -15.26
N THR A 87 -2.84 0.57 -14.67
CA THR A 87 -2.15 0.92 -13.41
C THR A 87 -0.82 1.63 -13.66
N GLU A 88 -0.49 1.96 -14.90
CA GLU A 88 0.84 2.42 -15.32
C GLU A 88 1.22 3.79 -14.76
N ASN A 89 0.24 4.64 -14.47
CA ASN A 89 0.48 5.96 -13.87
C ASN A 89 0.61 5.91 -12.34
N ILE A 90 0.46 4.73 -11.72
CA ILE A 90 0.65 4.52 -10.28
C ILE A 90 1.96 3.75 -10.07
N GLN A 91 2.90 4.35 -9.35
CA GLN A 91 4.15 3.71 -8.97
C GLN A 91 4.02 3.15 -7.56
N ALA A 92 3.98 1.83 -7.42
CA ALA A 92 3.72 1.15 -6.16
C ALA A 92 5.03 0.59 -5.56
N TYR A 93 5.63 1.33 -4.65
CA TYR A 93 6.81 0.89 -3.91
C TYR A 93 6.41 0.01 -2.73
N ARG A 94 7.06 -1.14 -2.59
CA ARG A 94 6.83 -2.08 -1.50
C ARG A 94 8.16 -2.60 -0.95
N ILE A 95 8.20 -2.78 0.35
CA ILE A 95 9.35 -3.37 1.02
C ILE A 95 9.23 -4.89 0.97
N ASP A 96 10.30 -5.55 0.53
CA ASP A 96 10.35 -7.01 0.51
C ASP A 96 10.06 -7.59 1.89
N GLY A 97 9.10 -8.53 1.97
CA GLY A 97 8.67 -9.14 3.22
C GLY A 97 7.87 -8.22 4.15
N ASP A 98 7.29 -7.13 3.64
CA ASP A 98 6.27 -6.34 4.34
C ASP A 98 5.03 -7.19 4.67
N VAL A 99 4.49 -7.03 5.89
CA VAL A 99 3.37 -7.85 6.38
C VAL A 99 2.09 -7.67 5.55
N LEU A 100 1.81 -6.46 5.08
CA LEU A 100 0.61 -6.18 4.29
C LEU A 100 0.74 -6.74 2.88
N THR A 101 1.87 -6.50 2.23
CA THR A 101 2.18 -7.07 0.90
C THR A 101 2.14 -8.60 0.95
N GLY A 102 2.74 -9.21 1.97
CA GLY A 102 2.68 -10.66 2.15
C GLY A 102 1.26 -11.20 2.34
N ALA A 103 0.37 -10.43 2.98
CA ALA A 103 -1.03 -10.80 3.14
C ALA A 103 -1.84 -10.65 1.84
N GLN A 104 -1.48 -9.72 0.98
CA GLN A 104 -2.11 -9.49 -0.32
C GLN A 104 -1.69 -10.54 -1.37
N GLU A 105 -0.38 -10.80 -1.50
CA GLU A 105 0.18 -11.71 -2.51
C GLU A 105 -0.06 -13.20 -2.21
N GLN A 106 -0.12 -13.54 -0.95
CA GLN A 106 -0.43 -14.91 -0.55
C GLN A 106 -1.94 -14.99 -0.35
N ASN A 107 -2.62 -15.76 -1.21
CA ASN A 107 -4.03 -16.12 -1.00
C ASN A 107 -4.22 -16.56 0.46
N VAL A 108 -4.70 -15.63 1.29
CA VAL A 108 -4.61 -15.61 2.76
C VAL A 108 -5.19 -16.86 3.44
N GLY A 109 -6.00 -17.64 2.73
CA GLY A 109 -6.54 -18.91 3.21
C GLY A 109 -5.47 -19.97 3.57
N GLY A 110 -4.29 -19.95 2.93
CA GLY A 110 -3.22 -20.90 3.19
C GLY A 110 -2.26 -20.45 4.31
N THR A 111 -1.84 -19.21 4.28
CA THR A 111 -0.74 -18.73 5.17
C THR A 111 -1.26 -18.27 6.52
N LEU A 112 -2.42 -17.64 6.59
CA LEU A 112 -3.09 -17.33 7.86
C LEU A 112 -3.59 -18.59 8.58
N GLY A 113 -4.04 -19.59 7.82
CA GLY A 113 -4.35 -20.91 8.34
C GLY A 113 -3.12 -21.61 8.95
N ALA A 114 -1.96 -21.48 8.31
CA ALA A 114 -0.70 -22.03 8.83
C ALA A 114 -0.19 -21.26 10.06
N MET A 115 -0.37 -19.93 10.10
CA MET A 115 0.00 -19.11 11.27
C MET A 115 -0.99 -19.28 12.43
N ALA A 116 -2.28 -19.50 12.16
CA ALA A 116 -3.30 -19.75 13.18
C ALA A 116 -3.26 -21.19 13.73
N GLY A 117 -2.80 -22.15 12.93
CA GLY A 117 -2.68 -23.57 13.32
C GLY A 117 -1.37 -23.95 13.98
N GLY A 118 -0.33 -23.12 13.92
CA GLY A 118 1.04 -23.45 14.34
C GLY A 118 1.55 -22.76 15.60
N GLY A 119 0.73 -22.03 16.32
CA GLY A 119 1.15 -21.37 17.56
C GLY A 119 0.56 -19.96 17.69
N VAL A 120 0.25 -19.61 18.92
CA VAL A 120 -0.22 -18.26 19.27
C VAL A 120 0.87 -17.27 18.90
N VAL A 121 0.74 -16.59 17.77
CA VAL A 121 1.57 -15.45 17.46
C VAL A 121 1.11 -14.32 18.38
N ALA A 122 1.66 -14.31 19.61
CA ALA A 122 1.48 -13.22 20.54
C ALA A 122 2.24 -12.01 20.00
N GLY A 123 1.57 -10.88 19.81
CA GLY A 123 2.17 -9.64 19.37
C GLY A 123 1.38 -8.90 18.29
N PRO A 124 1.92 -7.77 17.79
CA PRO A 124 1.25 -6.93 16.80
C PRO A 124 0.81 -7.66 15.54
N VAL A 125 1.60 -8.64 15.07
CA VAL A 125 1.28 -9.48 13.89
C VAL A 125 0.04 -10.35 14.15
N GLY A 126 -0.04 -10.98 15.32
CA GLY A 126 -1.21 -11.79 15.68
C GLY A 126 -2.50 -10.99 15.78
N ALA A 127 -2.42 -9.73 16.21
CA ALA A 127 -3.57 -8.83 16.28
C ALA A 127 -4.05 -8.39 14.88
N VAL A 128 -3.15 -8.14 13.95
CA VAL A 128 -3.49 -7.83 12.55
C VAL A 128 -4.14 -9.05 11.90
N VAL A 129 -3.48 -10.22 12.00
CA VAL A 129 -3.96 -11.49 11.45
C VAL A 129 -5.27 -11.91 12.11
N GLY A 130 -5.40 -11.79 13.43
CA GLY A 130 -6.62 -12.14 14.18
C GLY A 130 -7.78 -11.18 13.93
N GLY A 131 -7.51 -9.90 13.69
CA GLY A 131 -8.50 -8.90 13.30
C GLY A 131 -9.05 -9.16 11.90
N LEU A 132 -8.18 -9.49 10.97
CA LEU A 132 -8.54 -9.84 9.60
C LEU A 132 -9.37 -11.13 9.52
N GLY A 133 -9.07 -12.13 10.37
CA GLY A 133 -9.84 -13.38 10.44
C GLY A 133 -11.31 -13.22 10.86
N LYS A 134 -11.66 -12.14 11.58
CA LYS A 134 -13.03 -11.83 11.97
C LYS A 134 -13.88 -11.14 10.90
N VAL A 135 -13.26 -10.59 9.88
CA VAL A 135 -13.93 -9.82 8.79
C VAL A 135 -14.18 -10.66 7.53
N GLY A 136 -14.10 -11.97 7.63
CA GLY A 136 -14.49 -12.85 6.51
C GLY A 136 -13.51 -12.83 5.35
N LEU A 137 -12.21 -12.98 5.61
CA LEU A 137 -11.13 -13.08 4.61
C LEU A 137 -11.21 -14.31 3.67
N SER A 138 -12.39 -14.88 3.49
CA SER A 138 -12.63 -15.90 2.47
C SER A 138 -12.50 -15.36 1.03
N ALA A 139 -12.40 -14.04 0.85
CA ALA A 139 -12.38 -13.37 -0.46
C ALA A 139 -11.02 -12.71 -0.80
N GLY A 140 -9.93 -13.05 -0.14
CA GLY A 140 -8.62 -12.44 -0.40
C GLY A 140 -8.59 -10.91 -0.17
N MET A 141 -7.45 -10.38 0.24
CA MET A 141 -7.25 -8.93 0.27
C MET A 141 -6.99 -8.46 -1.17
N PRO A 142 -7.57 -7.33 -1.60
CA PRO A 142 -7.23 -6.79 -2.90
C PRO A 142 -5.74 -6.41 -2.94
N ASP A 143 -5.12 -6.61 -4.10
CA ASP A 143 -3.73 -6.25 -4.32
C ASP A 143 -3.54 -4.73 -4.37
N ALA A 144 -2.32 -4.28 -4.02
CA ALA A 144 -1.92 -2.91 -4.26
C ALA A 144 -1.91 -2.63 -5.77
N VAL A 145 -2.52 -1.52 -6.15
CA VAL A 145 -2.64 -1.09 -7.55
C VAL A 145 -1.38 -0.33 -7.98
N GLY A 146 -0.90 -0.61 -9.17
CA GLY A 146 0.22 0.14 -9.78
C GLY A 146 1.32 -0.76 -10.33
N VAL A 147 2.33 -0.12 -10.92
CA VAL A 147 3.57 -0.78 -11.34
C VAL A 147 4.39 -1.08 -10.09
N PRO A 148 4.66 -2.35 -9.77
CA PRO A 148 5.33 -2.71 -8.54
C PRO A 148 6.83 -2.44 -8.58
N HIS A 149 7.35 -1.82 -7.53
CA HIS A 149 8.78 -1.62 -7.27
C HIS A 149 9.12 -2.22 -5.91
N THR A 150 9.84 -3.34 -5.91
CA THR A 150 10.23 -3.99 -4.67
C THR A 150 11.57 -3.43 -4.19
N LEU A 151 11.61 -2.97 -2.96
CA LEU A 151 12.77 -2.42 -2.28
C LEU A 151 13.25 -3.38 -1.18
N PRO A 152 14.55 -3.42 -0.89
CA PRO A 152 15.08 -4.27 0.17
C PRO A 152 14.55 -3.82 1.54
N GLY A 153 14.18 -4.80 2.39
CA GLY A 153 13.70 -4.55 3.74
C GLY A 153 14.58 -5.14 4.82
N THR A 154 14.56 -4.55 6.00
CA THR A 154 15.27 -5.05 7.19
C THR A 154 14.34 -5.18 8.38
N GLY A 155 14.63 -6.12 9.28
CA GLY A 155 13.83 -6.35 10.47
C GLY A 155 12.64 -7.28 10.26
N SER A 156 11.68 -7.23 11.18
CA SER A 156 10.48 -8.07 11.14
C SER A 156 9.49 -7.61 10.06
N PRO A 157 8.56 -8.47 9.57
CA PRO A 157 7.54 -8.08 8.60
C PRO A 157 6.72 -6.85 9.02
N VAL A 158 6.44 -6.68 10.31
CA VAL A 158 5.74 -5.51 10.85
C VAL A 158 6.60 -4.26 10.80
N SER A 159 7.89 -4.35 11.16
CA SER A 159 8.78 -3.20 11.06
C SER A 159 9.02 -2.77 9.61
N ARG A 160 9.00 -3.72 8.67
CA ARG A 160 9.10 -3.46 7.23
C ARG A 160 7.90 -2.69 6.67
N HIS A 161 6.76 -2.76 7.35
CA HIS A 161 5.58 -1.96 6.97
C HIS A 161 5.77 -0.46 7.23
N GLY A 162 6.66 -0.07 8.13
CA GLY A 162 6.87 1.34 8.45
C GLY A 162 7.36 2.17 7.28
N ILE A 163 6.84 3.40 7.14
CA ILE A 163 7.26 4.33 6.07
C ILE A 163 8.76 4.65 6.12
N ASP A 164 9.35 4.63 7.30
CA ASP A 164 10.79 4.83 7.50
C ASP A 164 11.65 3.79 6.76
N GLN A 165 11.16 2.58 6.59
CA GLN A 165 11.84 1.55 5.78
C GLN A 165 11.84 1.91 4.30
N SER A 166 10.73 2.42 3.78
CA SER A 166 10.64 2.88 2.40
C SER A 166 11.58 4.06 2.15
N VAL A 167 11.65 5.01 3.06
CA VAL A 167 12.58 6.16 2.98
C VAL A 167 14.03 5.68 2.93
N ARG A 168 14.45 4.85 3.89
CA ARG A 168 15.83 4.32 3.96
C ARG A 168 16.19 3.51 2.72
N ALA A 169 15.29 2.68 2.22
CA ALA A 169 15.53 1.87 1.04
C ALA A 169 15.71 2.72 -0.21
N LEU A 170 14.91 3.77 -0.38
CA LEU A 170 15.04 4.72 -1.49
C LEU A 170 16.36 5.52 -1.41
N GLU A 171 16.71 6.02 -0.23
CA GLU A 171 17.99 6.72 -0.01
C GLU A 171 19.19 5.84 -0.34
N SER A 172 19.16 4.58 0.11
CA SER A 172 20.21 3.60 -0.17
C SER A 172 20.31 3.30 -1.67
N SER A 173 19.19 3.13 -2.35
CA SER A 173 19.15 2.87 -3.80
C SER A 173 19.67 4.06 -4.59
N SER A 174 19.30 5.28 -4.21
CA SER A 174 19.79 6.51 -4.81
C SER A 174 21.30 6.65 -4.66
N THR A 175 21.84 6.44 -3.45
CA THR A 175 23.27 6.49 -3.15
C THR A 175 24.06 5.46 -3.98
N ASN A 176 23.55 4.23 -4.08
CA ASN A 176 24.17 3.18 -4.87
C ASN A 176 24.23 3.55 -6.36
N SER A 177 23.14 4.10 -6.90
CA SER A 177 23.09 4.56 -8.29
C SER A 177 24.09 5.68 -8.57
N MET A 178 24.20 6.66 -7.67
CA MET A 178 25.18 7.75 -7.76
C MET A 178 26.62 7.22 -7.74
N ASN A 179 26.92 6.27 -6.85
CA ASN A 179 28.25 5.66 -6.77
C ASN A 179 28.61 4.88 -8.04
N GLN A 180 27.66 4.17 -8.63
CA GLN A 180 27.83 3.47 -9.90
C GLN A 180 28.14 4.46 -11.03
N LEU A 181 27.39 5.55 -11.14
CA LEU A 181 27.62 6.58 -12.14
C LEU A 181 29.01 7.22 -11.99
N ASN A 182 29.41 7.54 -10.77
CA ASN A 182 30.73 8.12 -10.48
C ASN A 182 31.87 7.14 -10.77
N SER A 183 31.68 5.84 -10.58
CA SER A 183 32.69 4.82 -10.89
C SER A 183 32.81 4.55 -12.39
N ALA A 184 31.76 4.79 -13.16
CA ALA A 184 31.73 4.63 -14.62
C ALA A 184 32.20 5.86 -15.38
N ALA A 185 32.39 7.02 -14.72
CA ALA A 185 32.88 8.23 -15.33
C ALA A 185 34.34 8.04 -15.80
N PRO A 186 34.71 8.50 -17.00
CA PRO A 186 36.07 8.42 -17.47
C PRO A 186 37.01 9.17 -16.52
N LYS A 187 38.08 8.51 -16.08
CA LYS A 187 39.15 9.13 -15.29
C LYS A 187 40.01 9.94 -16.26
N ASN A 188 39.88 11.25 -16.21
CA ASN A 188 40.77 12.15 -16.92
C ASN A 188 42.21 12.08 -16.39
#